data_9916f1649d959903cbde7c8837627713
#
_entry.id   9916f1649d959903cbde7c8837627713
#
_cell.length_a   1.000
_cell.length_b   1.000
_cell.length_c   1.000
_cell.angle_alpha   90.00
_cell.angle_beta   90.00
_cell.angle_gamma   90.00
#
_symmetry.space_group_name_H-M   'P 1'
#
loop_
_entity.id
_entity.type
_entity.pdbx_description
1 polymer ?
#
loop_
_entity_poly.entity_id
_entity_poly.type
_entity_poly.pdbx_seq_one_letter_code
_entity_poly.pdbx_strand_id
1 'polypeptide(L)'
;MQTIPANELLAGLTLAEPAAIHAVVTDSRKVEPGCVFVCFPGERVDGHAFAAGAYRNGAAYIIANHPVDGVPEDRTVIVPDSARAMIRMASNYRMLFSPKMIGVTGSVGKTTTKEFCYAVLSAFGKTIKTEGNQNNDIGVPNTLFRLDNDTRYAVVEMGMDHLGEIERLTRCARPSAGIITMIGVSHLENLGTRENILKAKMEICAGLPDGAPLALNADNDLLPTASVPARLRPVWFGIESETADVRAADVHTGTEGTTFTLVDKAYGSFAVSIPTAGLHTVYDALAAYAAATRLGLDPARCAAALSRYQTTGMRQHIVEKGGITFIEDCYNASPDSMKAALSVLKALPNARKIALLGDMLELGDASESGHRETGEWAADAGVSLLIAYGPNSVAMAEAAKNRGVATVHCQTAAEVLQYLQQSVRPGDAVLAKASHAMKLDEILADFYAALPQA
;
A
#
# COMPACT_ATOMS: atom_id res chain seq x y z
N MET A 1 -13.41 -14.25 -11.70
CA MET A 1 -12.44 -14.37 -12.82
C MET A 1 -13.16 -14.79 -14.11
N GLN A 2 -12.55 -14.62 -15.27
CA GLN A 2 -13.06 -15.20 -16.51
C GLN A 2 -12.92 -16.72 -16.47
N THR A 3 -13.91 -17.44 -16.97
CA THR A 3 -13.91 -18.90 -16.97
C THR A 3 -12.81 -19.47 -17.87
N ILE A 4 -12.00 -20.37 -17.35
CA ILE A 4 -10.92 -21.07 -18.06
C ILE A 4 -10.92 -22.58 -17.73
N PRO A 5 -10.34 -23.43 -18.59
CA PRO A 5 -10.16 -24.84 -18.28
C PRO A 5 -9.26 -25.09 -17.07
N ALA A 6 -9.60 -26.09 -16.24
CA ALA A 6 -8.82 -26.44 -15.06
C ALA A 6 -7.39 -26.87 -15.41
N ASN A 7 -7.20 -27.60 -16.51
CA ASN A 7 -5.88 -28.02 -16.97
C ASN A 7 -4.95 -26.85 -17.34
N GLU A 8 -5.50 -25.68 -17.73
CA GLU A 8 -4.73 -24.46 -17.94
C GLU A 8 -4.40 -23.78 -16.61
N LEU A 9 -5.42 -23.62 -15.74
CA LEU A 9 -5.23 -22.97 -14.43
C LEU A 9 -4.25 -23.76 -13.55
N LEU A 10 -4.40 -25.10 -13.49
CA LEU A 10 -3.62 -25.99 -12.62
C LEU A 10 -2.34 -26.54 -13.28
N ALA A 11 -1.97 -25.98 -14.45
CA ALA A 11 -0.77 -26.42 -15.17
C ALA A 11 0.50 -26.32 -14.29
N GLY A 12 1.24 -27.43 -14.19
CA GLY A 12 2.42 -27.55 -13.35
C GLY A 12 2.15 -27.77 -11.86
N LEU A 13 0.88 -27.94 -11.46
CA LEU A 13 0.48 -28.41 -10.12
C LEU A 13 -0.05 -29.85 -10.22
N THR A 14 -0.89 -30.13 -11.19
CA THR A 14 -1.45 -31.46 -11.45
C THR A 14 -1.87 -31.62 -12.90
N LEU A 15 -2.14 -32.88 -13.33
CA LEU A 15 -2.82 -33.19 -14.59
C LEU A 15 -4.31 -33.17 -14.32
N ALA A 16 -4.98 -32.02 -14.60
CA ALA A 16 -6.40 -31.85 -14.37
C ALA A 16 -7.21 -32.11 -15.66
N GLU A 17 -8.42 -32.64 -15.51
CA GLU A 17 -9.41 -32.69 -16.57
C GLU A 17 -9.83 -31.26 -16.98
N PRO A 18 -10.23 -30.98 -18.23
CA PRO A 18 -10.60 -29.66 -18.70
C PRO A 18 -11.99 -29.23 -18.19
N ALA A 19 -12.18 -29.20 -16.86
CA ALA A 19 -13.39 -28.64 -16.23
C ALA A 19 -13.35 -27.10 -16.27
N ALA A 20 -14.52 -26.47 -16.37
CA ALA A 20 -14.63 -25.01 -16.38
C ALA A 20 -14.45 -24.45 -14.97
N ILE A 21 -13.42 -23.62 -14.78
CA ILE A 21 -13.14 -22.92 -13.51
C ILE A 21 -13.41 -21.44 -13.69
N HIS A 22 -14.21 -20.87 -12.78
CA HIS A 22 -14.55 -19.43 -12.82
C HIS A 22 -14.13 -18.66 -11.56
N ALA A 23 -13.65 -19.34 -10.53
CA ALA A 23 -13.15 -18.70 -9.31
C ALA A 23 -12.05 -19.53 -8.63
N VAL A 24 -11.15 -18.83 -7.96
CA VAL A 24 -10.23 -19.41 -6.96
C VAL A 24 -10.57 -18.72 -5.64
N VAL A 25 -10.93 -19.49 -4.62
CA VAL A 25 -11.40 -18.99 -3.34
C VAL A 25 -10.65 -19.60 -2.17
N THR A 26 -10.44 -18.80 -1.14
CA THR A 26 -9.76 -19.20 0.12
C THR A 26 -10.71 -19.17 1.32
N ASP A 27 -11.90 -18.61 1.14
CA ASP A 27 -12.96 -18.55 2.14
C ASP A 27 -14.06 -19.55 1.77
N SER A 28 -14.29 -20.54 2.64
CA SER A 28 -15.27 -21.60 2.39
C SER A 28 -16.72 -21.11 2.23
N ARG A 29 -17.03 -19.91 2.75
CA ARG A 29 -18.34 -19.26 2.60
C ARG A 29 -18.57 -18.71 1.20
N LYS A 30 -17.51 -18.56 0.41
CA LYS A 30 -17.54 -18.06 -0.97
C LYS A 30 -17.42 -19.18 -2.02
N VAL A 31 -17.51 -20.43 -1.58
CA VAL A 31 -17.47 -21.57 -2.49
C VAL A 31 -18.73 -21.61 -3.34
N GLU A 32 -18.54 -21.70 -4.65
CA GLU A 32 -19.57 -21.84 -5.67
C GLU A 32 -19.23 -23.01 -6.59
N PRO A 33 -20.22 -23.66 -7.26
CA PRO A 33 -19.96 -24.77 -8.18
C PRO A 33 -18.97 -24.37 -9.27
N GLY A 34 -17.92 -25.17 -9.46
CA GLY A 34 -16.88 -24.90 -10.46
C GLY A 34 -15.74 -23.98 -10.00
N CYS A 35 -15.63 -23.65 -8.71
CA CYS A 35 -14.45 -22.97 -8.17
C CYS A 35 -13.31 -23.93 -7.79
N VAL A 36 -12.11 -23.41 -7.60
CA VAL A 36 -11.00 -24.06 -6.90
C VAL A 36 -10.97 -23.49 -5.48
N PHE A 37 -11.03 -24.37 -4.47
CA PHE A 37 -10.88 -23.99 -3.08
C PHE A 37 -9.45 -24.26 -2.62
N VAL A 38 -8.79 -23.24 -2.04
CA VAL A 38 -7.41 -23.33 -1.55
C VAL A 38 -7.39 -23.38 -0.04
N CYS A 39 -6.91 -24.47 0.53
CA CYS A 39 -6.73 -24.64 1.97
C CYS A 39 -5.44 -23.95 2.43
N PHE A 40 -5.54 -23.06 3.39
CA PHE A 40 -4.39 -22.49 4.08
C PHE A 40 -4.34 -23.02 5.50
N PRO A 41 -3.17 -23.52 5.97
CA PRO A 41 -2.97 -23.78 7.38
C PRO A 41 -2.98 -22.44 8.14
N GLY A 42 -3.67 -22.37 9.26
CA GLY A 42 -3.74 -21.18 10.08
C GLY A 42 -3.68 -21.52 11.57
N GLU A 43 -3.11 -20.64 12.37
CA GLU A 43 -2.93 -20.84 13.82
C GLU A 43 -4.26 -20.98 14.58
N ARG A 44 -5.29 -20.24 14.17
CA ARG A 44 -6.62 -20.26 14.81
C ARG A 44 -7.61 -21.14 14.10
N VAL A 45 -7.52 -21.22 12.78
CA VAL A 45 -8.47 -21.97 11.93
C VAL A 45 -7.69 -22.55 10.76
N ASP A 46 -7.67 -23.88 10.66
CA ASP A 46 -7.08 -24.58 9.52
C ASP A 46 -8.10 -24.71 8.37
N GLY A 47 -7.76 -24.17 7.21
CA GLY A 47 -8.58 -24.23 6.00
C GLY A 47 -8.92 -25.64 5.53
N HIS A 48 -8.07 -26.64 5.86
CA HIS A 48 -8.28 -28.04 5.50
C HIS A 48 -9.55 -28.63 6.16
N ALA A 49 -9.95 -28.15 7.33
CA ALA A 49 -11.17 -28.56 8.00
C ALA A 49 -12.44 -28.25 7.19
N PHE A 50 -12.37 -27.33 6.22
CA PHE A 50 -13.50 -26.95 5.38
C PHE A 50 -13.49 -27.62 4.01
N ALA A 51 -12.45 -28.38 3.66
CA ALA A 51 -12.25 -28.96 2.33
C ALA A 51 -13.42 -29.85 1.88
N ALA A 52 -13.86 -30.79 2.75
CA ALA A 52 -14.99 -31.66 2.46
C ALA A 52 -16.32 -30.88 2.27
N GLY A 53 -16.51 -29.82 3.05
CA GLY A 53 -17.64 -28.90 2.88
C GLY A 53 -17.59 -28.14 1.57
N ALA A 54 -16.42 -27.61 1.22
CA ALA A 54 -16.18 -26.91 -0.03
C ALA A 54 -16.44 -27.82 -1.25
N TYR A 55 -15.95 -29.06 -1.20
CA TYR A 55 -16.21 -30.04 -2.26
C TYR A 55 -17.71 -30.36 -2.41
N ARG A 56 -18.42 -30.62 -1.29
CA ARG A 56 -19.88 -30.83 -1.32
C ARG A 56 -20.68 -29.64 -1.85
N ASN A 57 -20.17 -28.42 -1.65
CA ASN A 57 -20.75 -27.18 -2.16
C ASN A 57 -20.37 -26.90 -3.63
N GLY A 58 -19.65 -27.84 -4.28
CA GLY A 58 -19.38 -27.80 -5.72
C GLY A 58 -18.01 -27.27 -6.14
N ALA A 59 -17.04 -27.14 -5.20
CA ALA A 59 -15.68 -26.87 -5.62
C ALA A 59 -15.19 -27.99 -6.56
N ALA A 60 -14.67 -27.62 -7.73
CA ALA A 60 -14.21 -28.56 -8.74
C ALA A 60 -12.89 -29.23 -8.32
N TYR A 61 -12.02 -28.49 -7.65
CA TYR A 61 -10.74 -28.93 -7.10
C TYR A 61 -10.49 -28.34 -5.74
N ILE A 62 -9.79 -29.08 -4.90
CA ILE A 62 -9.28 -28.67 -3.60
C ILE A 62 -7.74 -28.64 -3.66
N ILE A 63 -7.13 -27.52 -3.35
CA ILE A 63 -5.68 -27.40 -3.15
C ILE A 63 -5.40 -27.57 -1.66
N ALA A 64 -4.60 -28.55 -1.30
CA ALA A 64 -4.33 -28.90 0.09
C ALA A 64 -2.85 -29.28 0.31
N ASN A 65 -2.37 -29.20 1.56
CA ASN A 65 -0.99 -29.57 1.91
C ASN A 65 -0.85 -31.05 2.30
N HIS A 66 -1.96 -31.74 2.49
CA HIS A 66 -2.07 -33.16 2.82
C HIS A 66 -3.42 -33.70 2.34
N PRO A 67 -3.60 -35.03 2.23
CA PRO A 67 -4.90 -35.63 1.91
C PRO A 67 -5.99 -35.15 2.87
N VAL A 68 -7.19 -34.96 2.35
CA VAL A 68 -8.34 -34.48 3.11
C VAL A 68 -9.50 -35.47 3.00
N ASP A 69 -10.06 -35.88 4.12
CA ASP A 69 -11.17 -36.80 4.16
C ASP A 69 -12.41 -36.21 3.48
N GLY A 70 -13.15 -37.06 2.76
CA GLY A 70 -14.40 -36.68 2.11
C GLY A 70 -14.23 -35.90 0.79
N VAL A 71 -13.02 -35.83 0.25
CA VAL A 71 -12.71 -35.31 -1.10
C VAL A 71 -12.01 -36.43 -1.89
N PRO A 72 -12.46 -36.76 -3.11
CA PRO A 72 -11.79 -37.76 -3.97
C PRO A 72 -10.33 -37.35 -4.30
N GLU A 73 -9.45 -38.34 -4.46
CA GLU A 73 -8.04 -38.07 -4.76
C GLU A 73 -7.84 -37.33 -6.08
N ASP A 74 -8.64 -37.64 -7.11
CA ASP A 74 -8.60 -36.97 -8.42
C ASP A 74 -9.13 -35.51 -8.37
N ARG A 75 -9.70 -35.10 -7.26
CA ARG A 75 -10.19 -33.73 -6.98
C ARG A 75 -9.34 -33.00 -5.94
N THR A 76 -8.37 -33.67 -5.35
CA THR A 76 -7.45 -33.11 -4.36
C THR A 76 -6.07 -32.93 -4.98
N VAL A 77 -5.59 -31.70 -5.05
CA VAL A 77 -4.24 -31.36 -5.52
C VAL A 77 -3.36 -31.13 -4.29
N ILE A 78 -2.49 -32.09 -4.01
CA ILE A 78 -1.57 -32.00 -2.87
C ILE A 78 -0.35 -31.18 -3.28
N VAL A 79 -0.09 -30.12 -2.52
CA VAL A 79 1.02 -29.18 -2.73
C VAL A 79 1.79 -28.96 -1.43
N PRO A 80 3.09 -28.74 -1.47
CA PRO A 80 3.87 -28.45 -0.26
C PRO A 80 3.53 -27.09 0.36
N ASP A 81 3.02 -26.14 -0.45
CA ASP A 81 2.74 -24.76 -0.05
C ASP A 81 1.56 -24.20 -0.86
N SER A 82 0.46 -23.92 -0.17
CA SER A 82 -0.78 -23.41 -0.78
C SER A 82 -0.62 -21.98 -1.37
N ALA A 83 0.23 -21.14 -0.76
CA ALA A 83 0.49 -19.78 -1.28
C ALA A 83 1.28 -19.86 -2.60
N ARG A 84 2.28 -20.75 -2.68
CA ARG A 84 3.03 -21.01 -3.91
C ARG A 84 2.14 -21.59 -5.01
N ALA A 85 1.21 -22.48 -4.65
CA ALA A 85 0.23 -23.02 -5.60
C ALA A 85 -0.69 -21.89 -6.12
N MET A 86 -1.15 -21.01 -5.25
CA MET A 86 -1.99 -19.86 -5.63
C MET A 86 -1.25 -18.89 -6.57
N ILE A 87 0.03 -18.60 -6.29
CA ILE A 87 0.90 -17.81 -7.19
C ILE A 87 1.05 -18.51 -8.55
N ARG A 88 1.23 -19.84 -8.56
CA ARG A 88 1.34 -20.61 -9.82
C ARG A 88 0.07 -20.49 -10.64
N MET A 89 -1.10 -20.72 -10.03
CA MET A 89 -2.40 -20.56 -10.69
C MET A 89 -2.60 -19.15 -11.23
N ALA A 90 -2.28 -18.13 -10.42
CA ALA A 90 -2.39 -16.74 -10.83
C ALA A 90 -1.42 -16.39 -11.98
N SER A 91 -0.20 -16.93 -11.96
CA SER A 91 0.75 -16.77 -13.07
C SER A 91 0.22 -17.41 -14.36
N ASN A 92 -0.35 -18.61 -14.29
CA ASN A 92 -0.97 -19.28 -15.44
C ASN A 92 -2.13 -18.42 -15.99
N TYR A 93 -3.02 -17.98 -15.10
CA TYR A 93 -4.16 -17.15 -15.47
C TYR A 93 -3.73 -15.80 -16.09
N ARG A 94 -2.71 -15.15 -15.49
CA ARG A 94 -2.15 -13.87 -15.97
C ARG A 94 -1.67 -13.95 -17.42
N MET A 95 -1.15 -15.10 -17.85
CA MET A 95 -0.61 -15.30 -19.21
C MET A 95 -1.67 -15.28 -20.30
N LEU A 96 -2.95 -15.44 -19.95
CA LEU A 96 -4.07 -15.40 -20.90
C LEU A 96 -4.43 -13.98 -21.33
N PHE A 97 -3.90 -12.95 -20.64
CA PHE A 97 -4.24 -11.54 -20.87
C PHE A 97 -3.00 -10.70 -21.11
N SER A 98 -3.15 -9.56 -21.77
CA SER A 98 -2.07 -8.65 -22.12
C SER A 98 -2.34 -7.19 -21.69
N PRO A 99 -2.79 -6.91 -20.45
CA PRO A 99 -2.96 -5.54 -19.99
C PRO A 99 -1.58 -4.88 -19.86
N LYS A 100 -1.49 -3.56 -20.11
CA LYS A 100 -0.35 -2.77 -19.63
C LYS A 100 -0.46 -2.67 -18.11
N MET A 101 0.53 -3.18 -17.40
CA MET A 101 0.51 -3.30 -15.94
C MET A 101 1.64 -2.52 -15.30
N ILE A 102 1.34 -1.77 -14.25
CA ILE A 102 2.32 -1.09 -13.40
C ILE A 102 2.44 -1.85 -12.09
N GLY A 103 3.67 -2.30 -11.75
CA GLY A 103 4.02 -2.83 -10.44
C GLY A 103 4.49 -1.68 -9.53
N VAL A 104 4.01 -1.63 -8.29
CA VAL A 104 4.35 -0.57 -7.33
C VAL A 104 4.89 -1.19 -6.05
N THR A 105 6.09 -0.77 -5.64
CA THR A 105 6.66 -1.11 -4.33
C THR A 105 7.35 0.09 -3.70
N GLY A 106 7.86 -0.06 -2.48
CA GLY A 106 8.55 0.97 -1.70
C GLY A 106 8.28 0.82 -0.21
N SER A 107 8.98 1.57 0.61
CA SER A 107 8.75 1.57 2.06
C SER A 107 7.47 2.31 2.41
N VAL A 108 7.29 3.51 1.91
CA VAL A 108 6.11 4.38 2.10
C VAL A 108 5.58 4.82 0.73
N GLY A 109 4.31 5.21 0.62
CA GLY A 109 3.70 5.76 -0.59
C GLY A 109 3.12 4.71 -1.56
N LYS A 110 3.34 3.41 -1.37
CA LYS A 110 2.85 2.34 -2.28
C LYS A 110 1.37 2.47 -2.66
N THR A 111 0.50 2.54 -1.65
CA THR A 111 -0.95 2.58 -1.86
C THR A 111 -1.39 3.89 -2.49
N THR A 112 -0.84 5.02 -2.06
CA THR A 112 -1.13 6.34 -2.65
C THR A 112 -0.69 6.38 -4.11
N THR A 113 0.53 5.92 -4.41
CA THR A 113 1.03 5.79 -5.80
C THR A 113 0.15 4.86 -6.64
N LYS A 114 -0.29 3.71 -6.08
CA LYS A 114 -1.23 2.79 -6.74
C LYS A 114 -2.54 3.50 -7.11
N GLU A 115 -3.08 4.31 -6.20
CA GLU A 115 -4.32 5.06 -6.45
C GLU A 115 -4.12 6.14 -7.51
N PHE A 116 -2.99 6.87 -7.51
CA PHE A 116 -2.65 7.78 -8.60
C PHE A 116 -2.48 7.06 -9.93
N CYS A 117 -1.80 5.92 -9.97
CA CYS A 117 -1.69 5.08 -11.17
C CYS A 117 -3.08 4.65 -11.66
N TYR A 118 -3.97 4.24 -10.76
CA TYR A 118 -5.33 3.86 -11.10
C TYR A 118 -6.13 5.03 -11.68
N ALA A 119 -6.03 6.22 -11.08
CA ALA A 119 -6.69 7.43 -11.58
C ALA A 119 -6.21 7.78 -12.99
N VAL A 120 -4.89 7.72 -13.23
CA VAL A 120 -4.30 7.98 -14.54
C VAL A 120 -4.72 6.93 -15.56
N LEU A 121 -4.52 5.65 -15.28
CA LEU A 121 -4.79 4.56 -16.23
C LEU A 121 -6.28 4.42 -16.56
N SER A 122 -7.17 4.65 -15.59
CA SER A 122 -8.62 4.60 -15.77
C SER A 122 -9.14 5.67 -16.75
N ALA A 123 -8.38 6.74 -16.96
CA ALA A 123 -8.69 7.71 -17.99
C ALA A 123 -8.53 7.14 -19.40
N PHE A 124 -7.79 6.04 -19.60
CA PHE A 124 -7.49 5.45 -20.91
C PHE A 124 -8.24 4.14 -21.20
N GLY A 125 -8.85 3.52 -20.18
CA GLY A 125 -9.64 2.30 -20.38
C GLY A 125 -9.89 1.53 -19.08
N LYS A 126 -10.54 0.37 -19.23
CA LYS A 126 -10.83 -0.50 -18.09
C LYS A 126 -9.54 -0.86 -17.36
N THR A 127 -9.51 -0.52 -16.08
CA THR A 127 -8.35 -0.67 -15.21
C THR A 127 -8.74 -1.43 -13.95
N ILE A 128 -7.93 -2.39 -13.55
CA ILE A 128 -8.01 -3.02 -12.24
C ILE A 128 -6.83 -2.61 -11.37
N LYS A 129 -6.98 -2.69 -10.06
CA LYS A 129 -5.90 -2.41 -9.10
C LYS A 129 -5.94 -3.39 -7.94
N THR A 130 -4.86 -3.51 -7.20
CA THR A 130 -4.84 -4.17 -5.90
C THR A 130 -5.83 -3.49 -4.96
N GLU A 131 -6.75 -4.27 -4.39
CA GLU A 131 -7.72 -3.78 -3.42
C GLU A 131 -7.11 -3.71 -2.02
N GLY A 132 -7.38 -2.62 -1.31
CA GLY A 132 -6.86 -2.43 0.05
C GLY A 132 -5.34 -2.64 0.13
N ASN A 133 -4.94 -3.54 1.02
CA ASN A 133 -3.56 -3.96 1.28
C ASN A 133 -3.25 -5.38 0.77
N GLN A 134 -4.00 -5.89 -0.22
CA GLN A 134 -3.82 -7.24 -0.78
C GLN A 134 -2.57 -7.31 -1.67
N ASN A 135 -1.40 -7.09 -1.08
CA ASN A 135 -0.11 -6.91 -1.76
C ASN A 135 0.92 -8.02 -1.50
N ASN A 136 0.47 -9.16 -0.95
CA ASN A 136 1.28 -10.34 -0.59
C ASN A 136 1.00 -11.54 -1.50
N ASP A 137 1.52 -12.73 -1.12
CA ASP A 137 1.42 -14.00 -1.85
C ASP A 137 -0.03 -14.51 -2.05
N ILE A 138 -1.02 -13.95 -1.35
CA ILE A 138 -2.45 -14.21 -1.54
C ILE A 138 -3.13 -13.06 -2.29
N GLY A 139 -2.82 -11.84 -1.92
CA GLY A 139 -3.49 -10.65 -2.42
C GLY A 139 -3.17 -10.32 -3.88
N VAL A 140 -1.90 -10.47 -4.29
CA VAL A 140 -1.51 -10.27 -5.70
C VAL A 140 -2.20 -11.30 -6.61
N PRO A 141 -2.21 -12.62 -6.31
CA PRO A 141 -3.05 -13.58 -7.03
C PRO A 141 -4.52 -13.17 -7.15
N ASN A 142 -5.15 -12.76 -6.04
CA ASN A 142 -6.55 -12.30 -6.05
C ASN A 142 -6.77 -11.11 -6.99
N THR A 143 -5.80 -10.20 -7.06
CA THR A 143 -5.84 -9.08 -8.02
C THR A 143 -5.78 -9.59 -9.45
N LEU A 144 -4.88 -10.53 -9.75
CA LEU A 144 -4.67 -11.09 -11.09
C LEU A 144 -5.89 -11.91 -11.57
N PHE A 145 -6.56 -12.65 -10.68
CA PHE A 145 -7.78 -13.39 -11.02
C PHE A 145 -8.96 -12.50 -11.44
N ARG A 146 -8.87 -11.19 -11.24
CA ARG A 146 -9.86 -10.21 -11.72
C ARG A 146 -9.63 -9.74 -13.14
N LEU A 147 -8.53 -10.14 -13.78
CA LEU A 147 -8.30 -9.86 -15.20
C LEU A 147 -9.36 -10.52 -16.08
N ASP A 148 -9.71 -9.85 -17.14
CA ASP A 148 -10.58 -10.32 -18.23
C ASP A 148 -10.14 -9.72 -19.57
N ASN A 149 -10.81 -10.12 -20.64
CA ASN A 149 -10.49 -9.69 -22.01
C ASN A 149 -10.65 -8.18 -22.24
N ASP A 150 -11.46 -7.50 -21.44
CA ASP A 150 -11.69 -6.05 -21.55
C ASP A 150 -10.68 -5.24 -20.73
N THR A 151 -9.94 -5.89 -19.83
CA THR A 151 -8.95 -5.24 -18.95
C THR A 151 -7.77 -4.75 -19.78
N ARG A 152 -7.65 -3.43 -19.94
CA ARG A 152 -6.57 -2.79 -20.68
C ARG A 152 -5.38 -2.44 -19.82
N TYR A 153 -5.63 -2.15 -18.54
CA TYR A 153 -4.63 -1.70 -17.59
C TYR A 153 -4.79 -2.38 -16.23
N ALA A 154 -3.68 -2.50 -15.52
CA ALA A 154 -3.67 -2.99 -14.15
C ALA A 154 -2.62 -2.27 -13.31
N VAL A 155 -2.88 -2.11 -12.02
CA VAL A 155 -1.92 -1.62 -11.03
C VAL A 155 -1.79 -2.66 -9.92
N VAL A 156 -0.60 -3.19 -9.73
CA VAL A 156 -0.34 -4.23 -8.73
C VAL A 156 0.63 -3.70 -7.68
N GLU A 157 0.11 -3.51 -6.48
CA GLU A 157 0.93 -3.18 -5.31
C GLU A 157 1.62 -4.44 -4.80
N MET A 158 2.92 -4.34 -4.49
CA MET A 158 3.76 -5.44 -4.01
C MET A 158 4.41 -5.05 -2.68
N GLY A 159 3.95 -5.70 -1.61
CA GLY A 159 4.54 -5.62 -0.28
C GLY A 159 5.58 -6.71 -0.05
N MET A 160 6.33 -6.58 1.05
CA MET A 160 7.26 -7.62 1.51
C MET A 160 7.62 -7.43 2.98
N ASP A 161 7.95 -8.52 3.61
CA ASP A 161 8.57 -8.59 4.92
C ASP A 161 9.99 -9.19 4.83
N HIS A 162 10.27 -10.00 3.78
CA HIS A 162 11.52 -10.71 3.58
C HIS A 162 12.03 -10.60 2.14
N LEU A 163 13.33 -10.88 1.96
CA LEU A 163 13.94 -11.04 0.64
C LEU A 163 13.27 -12.18 -0.15
N GLY A 164 13.15 -12.02 -1.47
CA GLY A 164 12.58 -13.00 -2.41
C GLY A 164 11.06 -12.91 -2.57
N GLU A 165 10.38 -12.08 -1.76
CA GLU A 165 8.91 -11.93 -1.84
C GLU A 165 8.49 -11.09 -3.04
N ILE A 166 9.10 -9.92 -3.23
CA ILE A 166 8.81 -9.07 -4.39
C ILE A 166 9.23 -9.77 -5.68
N GLU A 167 10.33 -10.53 -5.68
CA GLU A 167 10.72 -11.31 -6.86
C GLU A 167 9.62 -12.30 -7.27
N ARG A 168 9.03 -13.01 -6.31
CA ARG A 168 7.90 -13.91 -6.58
C ARG A 168 6.69 -13.19 -7.15
N LEU A 169 6.29 -12.10 -6.49
CA LEU A 169 5.12 -11.33 -6.87
C LEU A 169 5.28 -10.71 -8.26
N THR A 170 6.43 -10.12 -8.54
CA THR A 170 6.69 -9.50 -9.84
C THR A 170 6.80 -10.51 -10.97
N ARG A 171 7.40 -11.70 -10.73
CA ARG A 171 7.42 -12.80 -11.72
C ARG A 171 6.03 -13.36 -11.99
N CYS A 172 5.15 -13.37 -10.99
CA CYS A 172 3.75 -13.74 -11.14
C CYS A 172 2.98 -12.70 -11.96
N ALA A 173 3.07 -11.43 -11.59
CA ALA A 173 2.30 -10.34 -12.19
C ALA A 173 2.83 -9.93 -13.58
N ARG A 174 4.15 -10.02 -13.82
CA ARG A 174 4.83 -9.60 -15.06
C ARG A 174 4.42 -8.20 -15.48
N PRO A 175 4.73 -7.17 -14.68
CA PRO A 175 4.34 -5.80 -15.00
C PRO A 175 5.10 -5.27 -16.22
N SER A 176 4.50 -4.33 -16.93
CA SER A 176 5.08 -3.63 -18.08
C SER A 176 5.96 -2.45 -17.66
N ALA A 177 5.77 -1.94 -16.44
CA ALA A 177 6.55 -0.88 -15.81
C ALA A 177 6.64 -1.12 -14.31
N GLY A 178 7.70 -0.63 -13.67
CA GLY A 178 7.90 -0.68 -12.22
C GLY A 178 7.98 0.71 -11.61
N ILE A 179 7.58 0.82 -10.34
CA ILE A 179 7.76 2.00 -9.50
C ILE A 179 8.36 1.57 -8.16
N ILE A 180 9.41 2.24 -7.72
CA ILE A 180 9.90 2.20 -6.35
C ILE A 180 9.76 3.60 -5.77
N THR A 181 8.84 3.76 -4.81
CA THR A 181 8.47 5.07 -4.27
C THR A 181 9.59 5.69 -3.45
N MET A 182 10.09 4.94 -2.46
CA MET A 182 11.22 5.33 -1.62
C MET A 182 11.76 4.15 -0.81
N ILE A 183 12.96 4.30 -0.28
CA ILE A 183 13.61 3.39 0.68
C ILE A 183 13.68 4.10 2.03
N GLY A 184 12.85 3.67 2.96
CA GLY A 184 12.83 4.11 4.34
C GLY A 184 13.25 2.99 5.30
N VAL A 185 12.70 3.00 6.51
CA VAL A 185 13.02 2.05 7.59
C VAL A 185 11.92 1.02 7.88
N SER A 186 10.85 0.96 7.06
CA SER A 186 9.81 -0.07 7.23
C SER A 186 10.40 -1.47 7.03
N HIS A 187 9.99 -2.42 7.90
CA HIS A 187 10.49 -3.82 7.92
C HIS A 187 11.99 -3.95 8.26
N LEU A 188 12.56 -2.94 8.94
CA LEU A 188 13.98 -2.96 9.33
C LEU A 188 14.28 -4.12 10.28
N GLU A 189 13.34 -4.50 11.15
CA GLU A 189 13.44 -5.64 12.05
C GLU A 189 13.74 -6.94 11.30
N ASN A 190 13.07 -7.18 10.17
CA ASN A 190 13.23 -8.42 9.38
C ASN A 190 14.43 -8.38 8.44
N LEU A 191 14.81 -7.21 7.94
CA LEU A 191 15.84 -7.05 6.91
C LEU A 191 17.17 -6.54 7.46
N GLY A 192 17.20 -6.02 8.68
CA GLY A 192 18.39 -5.58 9.41
C GLY A 192 18.98 -4.25 8.98
N THR A 193 19.04 -3.95 7.66
CA THR A 193 19.60 -2.70 7.14
C THR A 193 18.77 -2.08 6.02
N ARG A 194 18.91 -0.77 5.79
CA ARG A 194 18.24 -0.07 4.69
C ARG A 194 18.74 -0.53 3.31
N GLU A 195 20.00 -0.97 3.21
CA GLU A 195 20.58 -1.56 1.99
C GLU A 195 19.88 -2.88 1.64
N ASN A 196 19.54 -3.70 2.64
CA ASN A 196 18.75 -4.90 2.41
C ASN A 196 17.30 -4.57 2.01
N ILE A 197 16.72 -3.49 2.56
CA ILE A 197 15.41 -2.98 2.11
C ILE A 197 15.49 -2.54 0.65
N LEU A 198 16.54 -1.79 0.27
CA LEU A 198 16.80 -1.44 -1.13
C LEU A 198 16.90 -2.69 -2.01
N LYS A 199 17.73 -3.67 -1.60
CA LYS A 199 17.88 -4.93 -2.34
C LYS A 199 16.54 -5.64 -2.53
N ALA A 200 15.72 -5.74 -1.49
CA ALA A 200 14.40 -6.36 -1.56
C ALA A 200 13.45 -5.61 -2.50
N LYS A 201 13.42 -4.27 -2.45
CA LYS A 201 12.57 -3.48 -3.36
C LYS A 201 13.03 -3.57 -4.81
N MET A 202 14.35 -3.66 -5.05
CA MET A 202 14.93 -3.85 -6.39
C MET A 202 14.57 -5.20 -7.02
N GLU A 203 14.10 -6.17 -6.25
CA GLU A 203 13.58 -7.45 -6.77
C GLU A 203 12.43 -7.25 -7.78
N ILE A 204 11.74 -6.11 -7.76
CA ILE A 204 10.71 -5.78 -8.76
C ILE A 204 11.24 -5.88 -10.18
N CYS A 205 12.53 -5.64 -10.38
CA CYS A 205 13.19 -5.73 -11.68
C CYS A 205 13.12 -7.13 -12.29
N ALA A 206 12.98 -8.19 -11.46
CA ALA A 206 13.02 -9.58 -11.95
C ALA A 206 11.83 -9.96 -12.85
N GLY A 207 10.68 -9.29 -12.69
CA GLY A 207 9.47 -9.55 -13.49
C GLY A 207 9.27 -8.57 -14.66
N LEU A 208 10.11 -7.54 -14.77
CA LEU A 208 10.02 -6.53 -15.82
C LEU A 208 10.67 -7.04 -17.12
N PRO A 209 10.04 -6.84 -18.28
CA PRO A 209 10.63 -7.18 -19.56
C PRO A 209 11.78 -6.23 -19.93
N ASP A 210 12.59 -6.62 -20.92
CA ASP A 210 13.64 -5.77 -21.45
C ASP A 210 13.05 -4.48 -22.04
N GLY A 211 13.72 -3.36 -21.76
CA GLY A 211 13.28 -2.03 -22.15
C GLY A 211 12.15 -1.45 -21.30
N ALA A 212 11.68 -2.17 -20.27
CA ALA A 212 10.64 -1.65 -19.40
C ALA A 212 11.09 -0.41 -18.61
N PRO A 213 10.22 0.60 -18.44
CA PRO A 213 10.49 1.74 -17.58
C PRO A 213 10.44 1.33 -16.10
N LEU A 214 11.39 1.84 -15.32
CA LEU A 214 11.44 1.74 -13.86
C LEU A 214 11.51 3.15 -13.29
N ALA A 215 10.40 3.61 -12.71
CA ALA A 215 10.33 4.92 -12.08
C ALA A 215 10.93 4.86 -10.66
N LEU A 216 11.88 5.76 -10.39
CA LEU A 216 12.69 5.82 -9.19
C LEU A 216 12.73 7.24 -8.61
N ASN A 217 12.62 7.38 -7.31
CA ASN A 217 12.69 8.66 -6.62
C ASN A 217 14.13 9.16 -6.54
N ALA A 218 14.41 10.27 -7.24
CA ALA A 218 15.73 10.89 -7.31
C ALA A 218 16.14 11.61 -6.02
N ASP A 219 15.17 11.97 -5.17
CA ASP A 219 15.40 12.69 -3.91
C ASP A 219 15.56 11.72 -2.73
N ASN A 220 15.41 10.40 -2.96
CA ASN A 220 15.74 9.40 -1.94
C ASN A 220 17.25 9.19 -1.87
N ASP A 221 17.81 9.12 -0.67
CA ASP A 221 19.25 8.99 -0.45
C ASP A 221 19.86 7.68 -0.97
N LEU A 222 19.10 6.57 -0.96
CA LEU A 222 19.60 5.25 -1.36
C LEU A 222 19.24 4.85 -2.80
N LEU A 223 18.08 5.25 -3.33
CA LEU A 223 17.67 4.84 -4.69
C LEU A 223 18.68 5.28 -5.77
N PRO A 224 19.29 6.48 -5.73
CA PRO A 224 20.32 6.86 -6.70
C PRO A 224 21.58 5.98 -6.67
N THR A 225 21.83 5.26 -5.57
CA THR A 225 22.96 4.32 -5.44
C THR A 225 22.65 2.93 -5.98
N ALA A 226 21.37 2.66 -6.34
CA ALA A 226 20.93 1.35 -6.78
C ALA A 226 21.54 0.96 -8.13
N SER A 227 21.98 -0.28 -8.23
CA SER A 227 22.40 -0.86 -9.52
C SER A 227 21.16 -1.31 -10.30
N VAL A 228 20.68 -0.43 -11.19
CA VAL A 228 19.55 -0.76 -12.10
C VAL A 228 20.06 -1.67 -13.21
N PRO A 229 19.41 -2.83 -13.47
CA PRO A 229 19.79 -3.71 -14.58
C PRO A 229 19.80 -2.97 -15.92
N ALA A 230 20.88 -3.10 -16.71
CA ALA A 230 21.09 -2.39 -17.99
C ALA A 230 19.98 -2.66 -19.03
N ARG A 231 19.22 -3.75 -18.89
CA ARG A 231 18.07 -4.07 -19.73
C ARG A 231 16.83 -3.22 -19.45
N LEU A 232 16.79 -2.47 -18.33
CA LEU A 232 15.67 -1.60 -17.94
C LEU A 232 15.99 -0.14 -18.26
N ARG A 233 14.95 0.68 -18.29
CA ARG A 233 15.05 2.13 -18.52
C ARG A 233 14.67 2.86 -17.23
N PRO A 234 15.63 3.32 -16.41
CA PRO A 234 15.32 4.14 -15.26
C PRO A 234 14.69 5.46 -15.69
N VAL A 235 13.69 5.90 -14.93
CA VAL A 235 13.01 7.19 -15.08
C VAL A 235 13.01 7.84 -13.71
N TRP A 236 13.79 8.89 -13.55
CA TRP A 236 13.94 9.55 -12.27
C TRP A 236 12.86 10.61 -12.07
N PHE A 237 12.19 10.56 -10.93
CA PHE A 237 11.23 11.59 -10.54
C PHE A 237 11.65 12.23 -9.21
N GLY A 238 11.32 13.52 -9.00
CA GLY A 238 11.69 14.24 -7.80
C GLY A 238 11.11 15.64 -7.74
N ILE A 239 11.31 16.29 -6.62
CA ILE A 239 10.97 17.71 -6.39
C ILE A 239 12.25 18.53 -6.29
N GLU A 240 13.24 18.04 -5.53
CA GLU A 240 14.49 18.74 -5.23
C GLU A 240 15.56 18.50 -6.29
N SER A 241 15.66 17.28 -6.82
CA SER A 241 16.66 16.90 -7.80
C SER A 241 16.47 17.59 -9.14
N GLU A 242 17.39 18.48 -9.54
CA GLU A 242 17.39 19.14 -10.85
C GLU A 242 17.68 18.18 -12.00
N THR A 243 18.25 17.03 -11.71
CA THR A 243 18.60 16.02 -12.71
C THR A 243 17.48 15.03 -12.98
N ALA A 244 16.40 15.03 -12.19
CA ALA A 244 15.25 14.15 -12.42
C ALA A 244 14.64 14.37 -13.81
N ASP A 245 14.10 13.29 -14.41
CA ASP A 245 13.42 13.33 -15.71
C ASP A 245 12.04 13.98 -15.61
N VAL A 246 11.36 13.74 -14.47
CA VAL A 246 10.03 14.27 -14.16
C VAL A 246 10.10 14.99 -12.83
N ARG A 247 9.76 16.27 -12.79
CA ARG A 247 9.86 17.11 -11.59
C ARG A 247 8.56 17.82 -11.27
N ALA A 248 8.39 18.18 -10.00
CA ALA A 248 7.45 19.22 -9.61
C ALA A 248 8.20 20.52 -9.28
N ALA A 249 7.69 21.63 -9.82
CA ALA A 249 8.10 22.99 -9.50
C ALA A 249 6.89 23.77 -8.99
N ASP A 250 7.13 24.90 -8.31
CA ASP A 250 6.08 25.82 -7.83
C ASP A 250 5.00 25.07 -7.03
N VAL A 251 5.43 24.26 -6.07
CA VAL A 251 4.51 23.42 -5.28
C VAL A 251 3.83 24.26 -4.21
N HIS A 252 2.49 24.31 -4.26
CA HIS A 252 1.64 24.98 -3.27
C HIS A 252 0.67 23.99 -2.65
N THR A 253 0.84 23.71 -1.36
CA THR A 253 -0.01 22.80 -0.59
C THR A 253 -0.99 23.58 0.27
N GLY A 254 -2.28 23.25 0.18
CA GLY A 254 -3.36 23.82 0.97
C GLY A 254 -4.34 22.77 1.47
N THR A 255 -5.40 23.18 2.16
CA THR A 255 -6.45 22.29 2.68
C THR A 255 -7.26 21.63 1.57
N GLU A 256 -7.46 22.32 0.45
CA GLU A 256 -8.22 21.84 -0.71
C GLU A 256 -7.41 20.90 -1.62
N GLY A 257 -6.10 20.77 -1.38
CA GLY A 257 -5.20 19.97 -2.19
C GLY A 257 -3.85 20.62 -2.44
N THR A 258 -3.13 20.09 -3.42
CA THR A 258 -1.80 20.59 -3.81
C THR A 258 -1.78 20.91 -5.30
N THR A 259 -1.26 22.08 -5.65
CA THR A 259 -1.02 22.51 -7.04
C THR A 259 0.47 22.61 -7.30
N PHE A 260 0.91 22.26 -8.51
CA PHE A 260 2.30 22.34 -8.92
C PHE A 260 2.44 22.37 -10.44
N THR A 261 3.59 22.80 -10.92
CA THR A 261 4.02 22.65 -12.30
C THR A 261 4.77 21.33 -12.44
N LEU A 262 4.19 20.34 -13.14
CA LEU A 262 4.89 19.11 -13.53
C LEU A 262 5.76 19.43 -14.73
N VAL A 263 7.07 19.21 -14.63
CA VAL A 263 8.06 19.41 -15.68
C VAL A 263 8.63 18.06 -16.10
N ASP A 264 8.36 17.65 -17.32
CA ASP A 264 8.92 16.43 -17.92
C ASP A 264 9.92 16.81 -19.03
N LYS A 265 11.18 16.38 -18.90
CA LYS A 265 12.24 16.67 -19.87
C LYS A 265 11.92 16.20 -21.31
N ALA A 266 11.08 15.15 -21.43
CA ALA A 266 10.71 14.60 -22.74
C ALA A 266 9.45 15.23 -23.35
N TYR A 267 8.52 15.74 -22.50
CA TYR A 267 7.18 16.11 -22.94
C TYR A 267 6.76 17.55 -22.58
N GLY A 268 7.63 18.32 -21.91
CA GLY A 268 7.35 19.71 -21.51
C GLY A 268 6.65 19.83 -20.15
N SER A 269 5.92 20.92 -19.95
CA SER A 269 5.36 21.27 -18.65
C SER A 269 3.85 21.26 -18.65
N PHE A 270 3.27 20.85 -17.51
CA PHE A 270 1.83 20.75 -17.30
C PHE A 270 1.46 21.34 -15.92
N ALA A 271 0.43 22.18 -15.88
CA ALA A 271 -0.16 22.58 -14.61
C ALA A 271 -0.98 21.41 -14.03
N VAL A 272 -0.72 21.06 -12.78
CA VAL A 272 -1.36 19.92 -12.10
C VAL A 272 -1.99 20.40 -10.79
N SER A 273 -3.18 19.88 -10.50
CA SER A 273 -3.85 19.99 -9.20
C SER A 273 -4.25 18.61 -8.74
N ILE A 274 -3.87 18.25 -7.52
CA ILE A 274 -4.25 16.97 -6.89
C ILE A 274 -5.09 17.25 -5.64
N PRO A 275 -6.18 16.48 -5.39
CA PRO A 275 -7.11 16.73 -4.28
C PRO A 275 -6.59 16.13 -2.95
N THR A 276 -5.32 16.37 -2.63
CA THR A 276 -4.69 15.89 -1.39
C THR A 276 -3.54 16.81 -1.01
N ALA A 277 -3.31 16.95 0.29
CA ALA A 277 -2.28 17.82 0.84
C ALA A 277 -0.96 17.08 1.07
N GLY A 278 0.16 17.80 1.02
CA GLY A 278 1.48 17.31 1.44
C GLY A 278 2.42 16.96 0.29
N LEU A 279 3.70 17.29 0.48
CA LEU A 279 4.76 17.06 -0.53
C LEU A 279 4.93 15.59 -0.91
N HIS A 280 4.72 14.66 0.04
CA HIS A 280 4.84 13.23 -0.23
C HIS A 280 3.84 12.76 -1.29
N THR A 281 2.63 13.34 -1.35
CA THR A 281 1.63 12.98 -2.38
C THR A 281 2.01 13.50 -3.76
N VAL A 282 2.83 14.56 -3.83
CA VAL A 282 3.40 15.05 -5.10
C VAL A 282 4.38 14.01 -5.65
N TYR A 283 5.27 13.45 -4.83
CA TYR A 283 6.15 12.34 -5.26
C TYR A 283 5.36 11.15 -5.81
N ASP A 284 4.27 10.76 -5.14
CA ASP A 284 3.42 9.64 -5.56
C ASP A 284 2.74 9.94 -6.91
N ALA A 285 2.29 11.19 -7.12
CA ALA A 285 1.72 11.65 -8.39
C ALA A 285 2.75 11.68 -9.53
N LEU A 286 3.98 12.17 -9.26
CA LEU A 286 5.07 12.17 -10.22
C LEU A 286 5.47 10.75 -10.64
N ALA A 287 5.54 9.81 -9.69
CA ALA A 287 5.83 8.40 -9.94
C ALA A 287 4.79 7.76 -10.88
N ALA A 288 3.50 8.01 -10.61
CA ALA A 288 2.40 7.50 -11.43
C ALA A 288 2.44 8.09 -12.86
N TYR A 289 2.65 9.40 -12.97
CA TYR A 289 2.80 10.07 -14.27
C TYR A 289 4.01 9.53 -15.05
N ALA A 290 5.18 9.43 -14.40
CA ALA A 290 6.40 8.93 -15.00
C ALA A 290 6.22 7.52 -15.58
N ALA A 291 5.66 6.59 -14.82
CA ALA A 291 5.42 5.23 -15.29
C ALA A 291 4.40 5.19 -16.44
N ALA A 292 3.30 5.92 -16.34
CA ALA A 292 2.22 5.90 -17.33
C ALA A 292 2.67 6.48 -18.69
N THR A 293 3.38 7.63 -18.66
CA THR A 293 3.86 8.27 -19.91
C THR A 293 4.91 7.43 -20.61
N ARG A 294 5.79 6.76 -19.86
CA ARG A 294 6.81 5.85 -20.43
C ARG A 294 6.22 4.52 -20.92
N LEU A 295 4.97 4.18 -20.55
CA LEU A 295 4.17 3.14 -21.21
C LEU A 295 3.52 3.62 -22.52
N GLY A 296 3.78 4.87 -22.94
CA GLY A 296 3.28 5.45 -24.19
C GLY A 296 1.87 6.03 -24.09
N LEU A 297 1.42 6.43 -22.90
CA LEU A 297 0.16 7.16 -22.72
C LEU A 297 0.38 8.66 -22.95
N ASP A 298 -0.65 9.35 -23.42
CA ASP A 298 -0.62 10.79 -23.68
C ASP A 298 -0.28 11.61 -22.44
N PRO A 299 0.81 12.41 -22.45
CA PRO A 299 1.32 13.09 -21.26
C PRO A 299 0.34 14.14 -20.70
N ALA A 300 -0.32 14.91 -21.55
CA ALA A 300 -1.27 15.93 -21.10
C ALA A 300 -2.49 15.30 -20.42
N ARG A 301 -2.97 14.20 -20.98
CA ARG A 301 -4.09 13.45 -20.39
C ARG A 301 -3.69 12.72 -19.11
N CYS A 302 -2.44 12.22 -19.00
CA CYS A 302 -1.91 11.67 -17.76
C CYS A 302 -1.85 12.75 -16.66
N ALA A 303 -1.29 13.93 -16.94
CA ALA A 303 -1.21 15.04 -16.00
C ALA A 303 -2.61 15.49 -15.54
N ALA A 304 -3.56 15.67 -16.46
CA ALA A 304 -4.93 16.02 -16.12
C ALA A 304 -5.65 14.97 -15.28
N ALA A 305 -5.35 13.67 -15.49
CA ALA A 305 -6.00 12.58 -14.76
C ALA A 305 -5.55 12.47 -13.30
N LEU A 306 -4.42 13.05 -12.91
CA LEU A 306 -3.95 13.10 -11.51
C LEU A 306 -4.99 13.75 -10.58
N SER A 307 -5.77 14.72 -11.09
CA SER A 307 -6.85 15.38 -10.34
C SER A 307 -8.00 14.45 -9.96
N ARG A 308 -8.08 13.27 -10.57
CA ARG A 308 -9.11 12.25 -10.29
C ARG A 308 -8.72 11.31 -9.15
N TYR A 309 -7.58 11.52 -8.52
CA TYR A 309 -7.16 10.77 -7.34
C TYR A 309 -8.25 10.78 -6.28
N GLN A 310 -8.46 9.64 -5.63
CA GLN A 310 -9.34 9.52 -4.49
C GLN A 310 -8.59 8.82 -3.37
N THR A 311 -8.63 9.42 -2.19
CA THR A 311 -8.07 8.80 -0.98
C THR A 311 -8.83 7.52 -0.66
N THR A 312 -8.11 6.45 -0.36
CA THR A 312 -8.70 5.17 0.01
C THR A 312 -8.27 4.76 1.41
N GLY A 313 -9.23 4.25 2.18
CA GLY A 313 -8.99 3.82 3.56
C GLY A 313 -8.58 4.99 4.47
N MET A 314 -7.99 4.64 5.61
CA MET A 314 -7.54 5.61 6.62
C MET A 314 -6.08 6.05 6.34
N ARG A 315 -5.87 6.68 5.17
CA ARG A 315 -4.58 7.22 4.75
C ARG A 315 -4.75 8.69 4.46
N GLN A 316 -4.32 9.52 5.41
CA GLN A 316 -4.40 10.98 5.32
C GLN A 316 -5.82 11.46 4.91
N HIS A 317 -6.83 10.82 5.46
CA HIS A 317 -8.22 11.17 5.23
C HIS A 317 -8.58 12.36 6.11
N ILE A 318 -8.82 13.52 5.51
CA ILE A 318 -9.18 14.74 6.25
C ILE A 318 -10.70 14.81 6.33
N VAL A 319 -11.24 14.84 7.54
CA VAL A 319 -12.68 14.89 7.80
C VAL A 319 -13.02 15.92 8.88
N GLU A 320 -14.19 16.53 8.74
CA GLU A 320 -14.76 17.41 9.76
C GLU A 320 -15.80 16.64 10.59
N LYS A 321 -15.62 16.62 11.91
CA LYS A 321 -16.53 15.99 12.87
C LYS A 321 -16.73 16.89 14.08
N GLY A 322 -17.97 17.30 14.37
CA GLY A 322 -18.26 18.16 15.52
C GLY A 322 -17.49 19.49 15.55
N GLY A 323 -17.18 20.05 14.38
CA GLY A 323 -16.36 21.28 14.25
C GLY A 323 -14.86 21.08 14.50
N ILE A 324 -14.37 19.83 14.46
CA ILE A 324 -12.97 19.43 14.63
C ILE A 324 -12.48 18.86 13.30
N THR A 325 -11.31 19.30 12.85
CA THR A 325 -10.66 18.75 11.66
C THR A 325 -9.79 17.55 12.05
N PHE A 326 -10.12 16.36 11.57
CA PHE A 326 -9.30 15.15 11.77
C PHE A 326 -8.49 14.82 10.53
N ILE A 327 -7.23 14.42 10.73
CA ILE A 327 -6.39 13.73 9.76
C ILE A 327 -6.33 12.27 10.22
N GLU A 328 -7.15 11.41 9.62
CA GLU A 328 -7.17 9.96 9.88
C GLU A 328 -6.07 9.29 9.02
N ASP A 329 -4.97 8.88 9.65
CA ASP A 329 -3.86 8.19 9.01
C ASP A 329 -3.43 6.95 9.81
N CYS A 330 -4.45 6.15 10.22
CA CYS A 330 -4.32 5.05 11.17
C CYS A 330 -3.96 3.69 10.55
N TYR A 331 -3.67 3.63 9.24
CA TYR A 331 -3.42 2.35 8.58
C TYR A 331 -2.06 1.74 8.95
N ASN A 332 -0.99 2.51 8.96
CA ASN A 332 0.35 2.08 9.39
C ASN A 332 1.22 3.29 9.74
N ALA A 333 2.31 3.06 10.48
CA ALA A 333 3.23 4.10 10.90
C ALA A 333 4.69 3.67 10.74
N SER A 334 5.51 4.60 10.28
CA SER A 334 6.97 4.56 10.27
C SER A 334 7.48 5.99 10.45
N PRO A 335 8.75 6.22 10.85
CA PRO A 335 9.29 7.57 11.01
C PRO A 335 9.04 8.48 9.81
N ASP A 336 9.33 8.00 8.58
CA ASP A 336 9.10 8.77 7.35
C ASP A 336 7.63 9.17 7.19
N SER A 337 6.70 8.25 7.46
CA SER A 337 5.27 8.51 7.34
C SER A 337 4.73 9.38 8.47
N MET A 338 5.30 9.31 9.68
CA MET A 338 4.98 10.22 10.79
C MET A 338 5.40 11.65 10.46
N LYS A 339 6.62 11.83 9.94
CA LYS A 339 7.13 13.14 9.49
C LYS A 339 6.24 13.77 8.43
N ALA A 340 5.83 12.96 7.42
CA ALA A 340 4.92 13.39 6.37
C ALA A 340 3.56 13.83 6.92
N ALA A 341 2.95 13.04 7.80
CA ALA A 341 1.65 13.36 8.39
C ALA A 341 1.70 14.62 9.29
N LEU A 342 2.77 14.78 10.08
CA LEU A 342 2.99 15.96 10.89
C LEU A 342 3.19 17.22 10.05
N SER A 343 3.80 17.12 8.86
CA SER A 343 3.92 18.24 7.92
C SER A 343 2.55 18.69 7.39
N VAL A 344 1.62 17.76 7.17
CA VAL A 344 0.24 18.09 6.79
C VAL A 344 -0.49 18.77 7.94
N LEU A 345 -0.38 18.25 9.16
CA LEU A 345 -0.97 18.87 10.35
C LEU A 345 -0.44 20.30 10.53
N LYS A 346 0.87 20.51 10.32
CA LYS A 346 1.50 21.84 10.38
C LYS A 346 0.86 22.83 9.42
N ALA A 347 0.53 22.39 8.21
CA ALA A 347 -0.01 23.22 7.14
C ALA A 347 -1.50 23.61 7.36
N LEU A 348 -2.24 22.90 8.23
CA LEU A 348 -3.62 23.25 8.52
C LEU A 348 -3.73 24.63 9.21
N PRO A 349 -4.78 25.41 8.89
CA PRO A 349 -4.96 26.77 9.42
C PRO A 349 -5.38 26.82 10.90
N ASN A 350 -5.78 25.69 11.48
CA ASN A 350 -6.26 25.57 12.86
C ASN A 350 -5.21 26.10 13.86
N ALA A 351 -5.65 26.97 14.77
CA ALA A 351 -4.77 27.58 15.77
C ALA A 351 -4.21 26.58 16.77
N ARG A 352 -4.97 25.52 17.09
CA ARG A 352 -4.55 24.49 18.01
C ARG A 352 -4.44 23.14 17.28
N LYS A 353 -3.27 22.52 17.38
CA LYS A 353 -2.91 21.26 16.74
C LYS A 353 -2.65 20.19 17.78
N ILE A 354 -3.35 19.08 17.66
CA ILE A 354 -3.24 17.93 18.53
C ILE A 354 -2.71 16.75 17.72
N ALA A 355 -1.77 16.00 18.26
CA ALA A 355 -1.26 14.79 17.66
C ALA A 355 -1.58 13.59 18.57
N LEU A 356 -2.36 12.63 18.08
CA LEU A 356 -2.55 11.31 18.66
C LEU A 356 -1.67 10.36 17.87
N LEU A 357 -0.50 10.03 18.43
CA LEU A 357 0.51 9.20 17.77
C LEU A 357 0.76 7.94 18.60
N GLY A 358 0.57 6.80 17.98
CA GLY A 358 0.85 5.51 18.63
C GLY A 358 2.16 4.89 18.16
N ASP A 359 2.43 3.70 18.69
CA ASP A 359 3.64 2.96 18.39
C ASP A 359 3.83 2.71 16.91
N MET A 360 5.09 2.82 16.49
CA MET A 360 5.61 2.35 15.22
C MET A 360 6.24 0.97 15.43
N LEU A 361 5.60 -0.07 14.91
CA LEU A 361 6.07 -1.45 15.02
C LEU A 361 7.05 -1.81 13.89
N GLU A 362 7.72 -2.95 14.00
CA GLU A 362 8.65 -3.51 13.00
C GLU A 362 9.91 -2.66 12.74
N LEU A 363 10.27 -1.79 13.66
CA LEU A 363 11.46 -0.94 13.56
C LEU A 363 12.73 -1.59 14.12
N GLY A 364 12.61 -2.69 14.90
CA GLY A 364 13.75 -3.33 15.54
C GLY A 364 14.55 -2.34 16.38
N ASP A 365 15.88 -2.33 16.23
CA ASP A 365 16.79 -1.45 16.98
C ASP A 365 16.58 0.06 16.72
N ALA A 366 15.91 0.42 15.62
CA ALA A 366 15.57 1.81 15.32
C ALA A 366 14.29 2.30 16.05
N SER A 367 13.64 1.47 16.86
CA SER A 367 12.37 1.84 17.50
C SER A 367 12.53 3.05 18.42
N GLU A 368 13.49 3.06 19.32
CA GLU A 368 13.69 4.17 20.25
C GLU A 368 14.02 5.47 19.52
N SER A 369 14.98 5.43 18.57
CA SER A 369 15.38 6.62 17.81
C SER A 369 14.24 7.17 16.94
N GLY A 370 13.49 6.30 16.24
CA GLY A 370 12.36 6.72 15.39
C GLY A 370 11.23 7.36 16.19
N HIS A 371 10.93 6.82 17.39
CA HIS A 371 9.93 7.42 18.28
C HIS A 371 10.41 8.76 18.81
N ARG A 372 11.68 8.86 19.23
CA ARG A 372 12.29 10.12 19.69
C ARG A 372 12.22 11.21 18.64
N GLU A 373 12.67 10.94 17.41
CA GLU A 373 12.62 11.86 16.29
C GLU A 373 11.18 12.31 15.97
N THR A 374 10.22 11.39 16.08
CA THR A 374 8.79 11.72 15.88
C THR A 374 8.31 12.73 16.92
N GLY A 375 8.74 12.61 18.17
CA GLY A 375 8.43 13.59 19.22
C GLY A 375 9.03 14.97 18.94
N GLU A 376 10.24 15.02 18.40
CA GLU A 376 10.88 16.28 17.98
C GLU A 376 10.14 16.92 16.79
N TRP A 377 9.76 16.12 15.79
CA TRP A 377 8.98 16.62 14.64
C TRP A 377 7.58 17.10 15.03
N ALA A 378 6.96 16.50 16.05
CA ALA A 378 5.70 17.00 16.59
C ALA A 378 5.86 18.42 17.16
N ALA A 379 6.97 18.70 17.87
CA ALA A 379 7.29 20.04 18.32
C ALA A 379 7.52 21.01 17.15
N ASP A 380 8.29 20.62 16.14
CA ASP A 380 8.57 21.42 14.94
C ASP A 380 7.29 21.69 14.10
N ALA A 381 6.31 20.79 14.19
CA ALA A 381 5.00 20.96 13.57
C ALA A 381 4.08 21.91 14.34
N GLY A 382 4.49 22.42 15.51
CA GLY A 382 3.68 23.30 16.34
C GLY A 382 2.52 22.59 17.04
N VAL A 383 2.71 21.28 17.36
CA VAL A 383 1.73 20.52 18.12
C VAL A 383 1.60 21.10 19.53
N SER A 384 0.37 21.46 19.90
CA SER A 384 0.05 22.03 21.22
C SER A 384 -0.12 20.92 22.29
N LEU A 385 -0.62 19.75 21.87
CA LEU A 385 -0.82 18.59 22.73
C LEU A 385 -0.45 17.31 21.95
N LEU A 386 0.47 16.54 22.50
CA LEU A 386 0.77 15.17 22.03
C LEU A 386 0.12 14.15 22.98
N ILE A 387 -0.70 13.27 22.44
CA ILE A 387 -1.19 12.06 23.08
C ILE A 387 -0.39 10.89 22.49
N ALA A 388 0.62 10.43 23.20
CA ALA A 388 1.45 9.31 22.81
C ALA A 388 0.83 8.00 23.31
N TYR A 389 0.68 6.99 22.45
CA TYR A 389 -0.03 5.77 22.77
C TYR A 389 0.80 4.51 22.50
N GLY A 390 0.97 3.70 23.52
CA GLY A 390 1.65 2.41 23.47
C GLY A 390 3.01 2.40 24.20
N PRO A 391 3.55 1.20 24.49
CA PRO A 391 4.76 1.05 25.30
C PRO A 391 6.02 1.65 24.66
N ASN A 392 6.15 1.65 23.33
CA ASN A 392 7.31 2.17 22.63
C ASN A 392 7.27 3.71 22.47
N SER A 393 6.10 4.33 22.62
CA SER A 393 5.93 5.77 22.43
C SER A 393 6.42 6.63 23.60
N VAL A 394 7.01 6.03 24.65
CA VAL A 394 7.64 6.76 25.78
C VAL A 394 8.71 7.72 25.28
N ALA A 395 9.61 7.25 24.40
CA ALA A 395 10.70 8.10 23.87
C ALA A 395 10.15 9.28 23.05
N MET A 396 9.04 9.10 22.33
CA MET A 396 8.31 10.15 21.61
C MET A 396 7.76 11.19 22.58
N ALA A 397 7.10 10.73 23.65
CA ALA A 397 6.50 11.60 24.66
C ALA A 397 7.56 12.45 25.38
N GLU A 398 8.68 11.85 25.78
CA GLU A 398 9.80 12.54 26.43
C GLU A 398 10.44 13.57 25.50
N ALA A 399 10.70 13.23 24.26
CA ALA A 399 11.30 14.13 23.29
C ALA A 399 10.42 15.36 23.04
N ALA A 400 9.13 15.16 22.81
CA ALA A 400 8.16 16.26 22.63
C ALA A 400 8.07 17.15 23.88
N LYS A 401 8.02 16.55 25.08
CA LYS A 401 7.99 17.27 26.36
C LYS A 401 9.22 18.12 26.57
N ASN A 402 10.41 17.59 26.24
CA ASN A 402 11.68 18.34 26.34
C ASN A 402 11.73 19.53 25.37
N ARG A 403 10.93 19.49 24.29
CA ARG A 403 10.76 20.60 23.34
C ARG A 403 9.60 21.55 23.70
N GLY A 404 8.98 21.36 24.88
CA GLY A 404 7.92 22.23 25.39
C GLY A 404 6.49 21.91 24.94
N VAL A 405 6.27 20.76 24.29
CA VAL A 405 4.92 20.32 23.93
C VAL A 405 4.21 19.76 25.15
N ALA A 406 2.97 20.17 25.41
CA ALA A 406 2.13 19.50 26.39
C ALA A 406 1.92 18.06 25.96
N THR A 407 2.27 17.09 26.85
CA THR A 407 2.34 15.69 26.46
C THR A 407 1.73 14.79 27.52
N VAL A 408 0.93 13.82 27.06
CA VAL A 408 0.46 12.68 27.87
C VAL A 408 0.88 11.39 27.22
N HIS A 409 1.18 10.39 28.03
CA HIS A 409 1.50 9.04 27.59
C HIS A 409 0.43 8.07 28.09
N CYS A 410 -0.21 7.37 27.18
CA CYS A 410 -1.29 6.43 27.42
C CYS A 410 -0.83 4.99 27.14
N GLN A 411 -1.21 4.07 28.00
CA GLN A 411 -0.93 2.63 27.85
C GLN A 411 -2.13 1.88 27.25
N THR A 412 -3.33 2.41 27.44
CA THR A 412 -4.58 1.75 27.04
C THR A 412 -5.44 2.61 26.13
N ALA A 413 -6.25 1.96 25.29
CA ALA A 413 -7.25 2.64 24.45
C ALA A 413 -8.24 3.48 25.27
N ALA A 414 -8.61 3.01 26.46
CA ALA A 414 -9.52 3.73 27.36
C ALA A 414 -8.92 5.06 27.86
N GLU A 415 -7.62 5.08 28.17
CA GLU A 415 -6.91 6.31 28.55
C GLU A 415 -6.87 7.29 27.35
N VAL A 416 -6.56 6.80 26.14
CA VAL A 416 -6.58 7.62 24.93
C VAL A 416 -7.96 8.26 24.73
N LEU A 417 -9.03 7.46 24.79
CA LEU A 417 -10.40 7.96 24.61
C LEU A 417 -10.75 9.01 25.66
N GLN A 418 -10.38 8.77 26.93
CA GLN A 418 -10.60 9.72 28.02
C GLN A 418 -9.90 11.06 27.75
N TYR A 419 -8.63 11.04 27.35
CA TYR A 419 -7.88 12.27 27.05
C TYR A 419 -8.41 12.99 25.81
N LEU A 420 -8.83 12.29 24.78
CA LEU A 420 -9.50 12.89 23.62
C LEU A 420 -10.78 13.65 24.05
N GLN A 421 -11.64 13.00 24.85
CA GLN A 421 -12.90 13.62 25.34
C GLN A 421 -12.65 14.85 26.22
N GLN A 422 -11.59 14.83 27.03
CA GLN A 422 -11.26 15.95 27.92
C GLN A 422 -10.58 17.13 27.22
N SER A 423 -9.82 16.85 26.15
CA SER A 423 -8.85 17.80 25.58
C SER A 423 -9.26 18.36 24.24
N VAL A 424 -9.95 17.58 23.39
CA VAL A 424 -10.30 17.99 22.02
C VAL A 424 -11.57 18.83 22.01
N ARG A 425 -11.59 19.91 21.23
CA ARG A 425 -12.69 20.91 21.17
C ARG A 425 -12.92 21.35 19.73
N PRO A 426 -14.11 21.87 19.41
CA PRO A 426 -14.37 22.54 18.12
C PRO A 426 -13.30 23.60 17.80
N GLY A 427 -12.83 23.61 16.56
CA GLY A 427 -11.74 24.46 16.07
C GLY A 427 -10.35 23.81 16.12
N ASP A 428 -10.18 22.66 16.80
CA ASP A 428 -8.91 21.92 16.81
C ASP A 428 -8.66 21.18 15.50
N ALA A 429 -7.37 20.96 15.17
CA ALA A 429 -6.94 19.96 14.20
C ALA A 429 -6.29 18.79 14.94
N VAL A 430 -6.71 17.57 14.63
CA VAL A 430 -6.24 16.33 15.26
C VAL A 430 -5.65 15.41 14.21
N LEU A 431 -4.36 15.08 14.32
CA LEU A 431 -3.74 13.99 13.57
C LEU A 431 -3.80 12.71 14.39
N ALA A 432 -4.33 11.63 13.82
CA ALA A 432 -4.29 10.30 14.41
C ALA A 432 -3.48 9.34 13.54
N LYS A 433 -2.37 8.80 14.06
CA LYS A 433 -1.49 7.90 13.33
C LYS A 433 -0.78 6.88 14.23
N ALA A 434 -0.83 5.61 13.83
CA ALA A 434 -0.12 4.50 14.49
C ALA A 434 0.03 3.31 13.54
N SER A 435 0.82 2.31 13.95
CA SER A 435 0.79 0.99 13.30
C SER A 435 -0.60 0.36 13.42
N HIS A 436 -1.00 -0.40 12.41
CA HIS A 436 -2.36 -0.95 12.31
C HIS A 436 -2.81 -1.76 13.54
N ALA A 437 -1.89 -2.53 14.12
CA ALA A 437 -2.17 -3.32 15.32
C ALA A 437 -2.57 -2.49 16.56
N MET A 438 -2.31 -1.16 16.55
CA MET A 438 -2.71 -0.24 17.62
C MET A 438 -4.19 0.12 17.60
N LYS A 439 -4.91 -0.18 16.49
CA LYS A 439 -6.36 -0.02 16.34
C LYS A 439 -6.87 1.39 16.66
N LEU A 440 -6.14 2.41 16.22
CA LEU A 440 -6.57 3.81 16.44
C LEU A 440 -7.88 4.15 15.76
N ASP A 441 -8.24 3.48 14.70
CA ASP A 441 -9.51 3.58 14.00
C ASP A 441 -10.70 3.20 14.89
N GLU A 442 -10.58 2.13 15.70
CA GLU A 442 -11.59 1.74 16.66
C GLU A 442 -11.76 2.83 17.75
N ILE A 443 -10.65 3.39 18.26
CA ILE A 443 -10.67 4.47 19.26
C ILE A 443 -11.31 5.74 18.72
N LEU A 444 -10.99 6.11 17.46
CA LEU A 444 -11.61 7.26 16.80
C LEU A 444 -13.12 7.05 16.58
N ALA A 445 -13.53 5.84 16.21
CA ALA A 445 -14.95 5.51 16.04
C ALA A 445 -15.73 5.70 17.36
N ASP A 446 -15.17 5.23 18.48
CA ASP A 446 -15.75 5.42 19.83
C ASP A 446 -15.79 6.90 20.22
N PHE A 447 -14.73 7.65 19.90
CA PHE A 447 -14.70 9.09 20.15
C PHE A 447 -15.77 9.84 19.32
N TYR A 448 -15.92 9.51 18.04
CA TYR A 448 -16.94 10.12 17.17
C TYR A 448 -18.37 9.84 17.63
N ALA A 449 -18.61 8.63 18.15
CA ALA A 449 -19.93 8.26 18.69
C ALA A 449 -20.31 9.09 19.92
N ALA A 450 -19.32 9.63 20.65
CA ALA A 450 -19.50 10.47 21.82
C ALA A 450 -19.58 11.97 21.50
N LEU A 451 -19.29 12.41 20.26
CA LEU A 451 -19.41 13.79 19.86
C LEU A 451 -20.88 14.20 19.74
N PRO A 452 -21.25 15.48 20.08
CA PRO A 452 -22.59 15.98 19.83
C PRO A 452 -22.96 15.80 18.35
N GLN A 453 -24.12 15.23 18.10
CA GLN A 453 -24.67 15.19 16.72
C GLN A 453 -24.99 16.64 16.32
N ALA A 454 -24.43 17.08 15.18
CA ALA A 454 -24.66 18.42 14.63
C ALA A 454 -26.10 18.56 14.08
#